data_a03562da209c37a160207ea1d0de41e1
#
_entry.id   a03562da209c37a160207ea1d0de41e1
#
_cell.length_a   1.000
_cell.length_b   1.000
_cell.length_c   1.000
_cell.angle_alpha   90.00
_cell.angle_beta   90.00
_cell.angle_gamma   90.00
#
_symmetry.space_group_name_H-M   'P 1'
#
loop_
_entity.id
_entity.type
_entity.pdbx_description
1 polymer ?
#
loop_
_entity_poly.entity_id
_entity_poly.type
_entity_poly.pdbx_seq_one_letter_code
_entity_poly.pdbx_strand_id
1 'polypeptide(L)' 'MPEEDIIKRALEEFHLRVSESAKGEYVPPVKSLPNGNNVVTLKCIQGSASYEVEVELTKRGKFVDLRTK' A
#
# COMPACT_ATOMS: atom_id res chain seq x y z
N MET A 1 -10.08 4.79 -11.24
CA MET A 1 -8.67 4.42 -11.41
C MET A 1 -8.54 2.91 -11.45
N PRO A 2 -7.84 2.33 -12.43
CA PRO A 2 -7.67 0.88 -12.50
C PRO A 2 -6.96 0.32 -11.27
N GLU A 3 -7.24 -0.92 -10.92
CA GLU A 3 -6.66 -1.55 -9.74
C GLU A 3 -5.13 -1.57 -9.79
N GLU A 4 -4.54 -1.87 -10.93
CA GLU A 4 -3.07 -1.88 -11.05
C GLU A 4 -2.45 -0.50 -10.83
N ASP A 5 -3.14 0.59 -11.16
CA ASP A 5 -2.68 1.94 -10.87
C ASP A 5 -2.76 2.25 -9.38
N ILE A 6 -3.80 1.76 -8.71
CA ILE A 6 -3.95 1.88 -7.26
C ILE A 6 -2.80 1.15 -6.55
N ILE A 7 -2.48 -0.06 -6.99
CA ILE A 7 -1.38 -0.86 -6.43
C ILE A 7 -0.04 -0.14 -6.63
N LYS A 8 0.19 0.35 -7.83
CA LYS A 8 1.41 1.09 -8.17
C LYS A 8 1.55 2.34 -7.30
N ARG A 9 0.46 3.07 -7.13
CA ARG A 9 0.45 4.28 -6.29
C ARG A 9 0.73 3.94 -4.82
N ALA A 10 0.18 2.84 -4.33
CA ALA A 10 0.44 2.37 -2.97
C ALA A 10 1.92 2.05 -2.77
N LEU A 11 2.56 1.41 -3.75
CA LEU A 11 3.99 1.12 -3.69
C LEU A 11 4.83 2.39 -3.68
N GLU A 12 4.47 3.38 -4.49
CA GLU A 12 5.15 4.67 -4.50
C GLU A 12 5.09 5.35 -3.12
N GLU A 13 3.90 5.39 -2.51
CA GLU A 13 3.72 5.98 -1.19
C GLU A 13 4.45 5.19 -0.12
N PHE A 14 4.48 3.87 -0.22
CA PHE A 14 5.24 3.02 0.69
C PHE A 14 6.73 3.38 0.65
N HIS A 15 7.32 3.50 -0.53
CA HIS A 15 8.73 3.83 -0.68
C HIS A 15 9.05 5.23 -0.17
N LEU A 16 8.16 6.19 -0.37
CA LEU A 16 8.34 7.55 0.10
C LEU A 16 8.25 7.67 1.62
N ARG A 17 7.38 6.89 2.25
CA ARG A 17 7.05 7.07 3.67
C ARG A 17 7.72 6.07 4.60
N VAL A 18 8.08 4.91 4.11
CA VAL A 18 8.72 3.87 4.91
C VAL A 18 10.20 3.79 4.60
N SER A 19 10.56 3.36 3.39
CA SER A 19 11.96 3.24 2.99
C SER A 19 12.06 3.02 1.50
N GLU A 20 12.98 3.73 0.84
CA GLU A 20 13.26 3.52 -0.58
C GLU A 20 13.93 2.18 -0.84
N SER A 21 14.69 1.68 0.14
CA SER A 21 15.44 0.44 0.00
C SER A 21 14.66 -0.80 0.44
N ALA A 22 13.54 -0.62 1.12
CA ALA A 22 12.71 -1.74 1.54
C ALA A 22 11.94 -2.31 0.35
N LYS A 23 11.84 -3.64 0.30
CA LYS A 23 11.07 -4.31 -0.73
C LYS A 23 9.62 -4.42 -0.28
N GLY A 24 8.71 -3.96 -1.14
CA GLY A 24 7.27 -4.08 -0.89
C GLY A 24 6.66 -5.02 -1.93
N GLU A 25 5.92 -6.03 -1.47
CA GLU A 25 5.23 -6.96 -2.34
C GLU A 25 3.72 -6.82 -2.15
N TYR A 26 2.98 -6.69 -3.25
CA TYR A 26 1.54 -6.61 -3.20
C TYR A 26 0.94 -7.94 -2.72
N VAL A 27 0.04 -7.85 -1.74
CA VAL A 27 -0.72 -9.00 -1.24
C VAL A 27 -2.19 -8.79 -1.60
N PRO A 28 -2.72 -9.55 -2.56
CA PRO A 28 -4.13 -9.41 -2.96
C PRO A 28 -5.07 -9.87 -1.84
N PRO A 29 -6.33 -9.39 -1.85
CA PRO A 29 -6.90 -8.43 -2.79
C PRO A 29 -6.81 -6.98 -2.31
N VAL A 30 -7.09 -6.04 -3.21
CA VAL A 30 -7.33 -4.65 -2.81
C VAL A 30 -8.70 -4.59 -2.14
N LYS A 31 -8.76 -4.00 -0.95
CA LYS A 31 -10.02 -3.89 -0.20
C LYS A 31 -10.65 -2.53 -0.47
N SER A 32 -11.96 -2.51 -0.62
CA SER A 32 -12.72 -1.26 -0.75
C SER A 32 -13.44 -0.97 0.55
N LEU A 33 -13.33 0.27 1.03
CA LEU A 33 -14.01 0.69 2.25
C LEU A 33 -15.38 1.29 1.91
N PRO A 34 -16.29 1.35 2.91
CA PRO A 34 -17.62 1.93 2.69
C PRO A 34 -17.59 3.37 2.16
N ASN A 35 -16.55 4.14 2.51
CA ASN A 35 -16.40 5.53 2.03
C ASN A 35 -15.85 5.63 0.61
N GLY A 36 -15.58 4.49 -0.04
CA GLY A 36 -15.04 4.45 -1.40
C GLY A 36 -13.52 4.43 -1.50
N ASN A 37 -12.82 4.55 -0.39
CA ASN A 37 -11.36 4.45 -0.39
C ASN A 37 -10.91 3.01 -0.60
N ASN A 38 -9.68 2.84 -1.08
CA ASN A 38 -9.08 1.53 -1.30
C ASN A 38 -7.96 1.31 -0.30
N VAL A 39 -7.83 0.08 0.17
CA VAL A 39 -6.74 -0.33 1.06
C VAL A 39 -5.92 -1.39 0.35
N VAL A 40 -4.63 -1.13 0.17
CA VAL A 40 -3.69 -2.04 -0.47
C VAL A 40 -2.78 -2.61 0.61
N THR A 41 -2.69 -3.94 0.69
CA THR A 41 -1.81 -4.61 1.62
C THR A 41 -0.48 -4.90 0.93
N LEU A 42 0.61 -4.52 1.56
CA LEU A 42 1.96 -4.76 1.07
C LEU A 42 2.76 -5.52 2.11
N LYS A 43 3.49 -6.55 1.66
CA LYS A 43 4.43 -7.25 2.52
C LYS A 43 5.77 -6.53 2.42
N CYS A 44 6.25 -6.02 3.55
CA CYS A 44 7.51 -5.31 3.62
C CYS A 44 8.62 -6.25 4.05
N ILE A 45 9.70 -6.28 3.29
CA ILE A 45 10.87 -7.10 3.60
C ILE A 45 12.06 -6.18 3.79
N GLN A 46 12.63 -6.18 5.00
CA GLN A 46 13.82 -5.40 5.34
C GLN A 46 14.81 -6.33 6.03
N GLY A 47 15.88 -6.69 5.33
CA GLY A 47 16.86 -7.63 5.87
C GLY A 47 16.22 -8.97 6.19
N SER A 48 16.31 -9.42 7.45
CA SER A 48 15.70 -10.67 7.90
C SER A 48 14.28 -10.47 8.44
N ALA A 49 13.81 -9.22 8.55
CA ALA A 49 12.48 -8.91 9.06
C ALA A 49 11.46 -8.83 7.94
N SER A 50 10.25 -9.31 8.20
CA SER A 50 9.14 -9.13 7.29
C SER A 50 7.87 -8.79 8.08
N TYR A 51 7.08 -7.87 7.54
CA TYR A 51 5.81 -7.46 8.15
C TYR A 51 4.89 -6.91 7.07
N GLU A 52 3.62 -6.76 7.39
CA GLU A 52 2.65 -6.23 6.45
C GLU A 52 2.25 -4.80 6.81
N VAL A 53 2.07 -3.98 5.81
CA VAL A 53 1.53 -2.63 5.95
C VAL A 53 0.29 -2.48 5.09
N GLU A 54 -0.61 -1.61 5.50
CA GLU A 54 -1.80 -1.28 4.73
C GLU A 54 -1.71 0.18 4.32
N VAL A 55 -1.87 0.44 3.02
CA VAL A 55 -1.86 1.79 2.47
C VAL A 55 -3.28 2.13 2.03
N GLU A 56 -3.85 3.16 2.63
CA GLU A 56 -5.18 3.63 2.26
C GLU A 56 -5.07 4.78 1.27
N LEU A 57 -5.78 4.65 0.15
CA LEU A 57 -5.82 5.65 -0.92
C LEU A 57 -7.27 5.97 -1.26
N THR A 58 -7.51 7.20 -1.72
CA THR A 58 -8.81 7.57 -2.25
C THR A 58 -9.06 6.86 -3.58
N LYS A 59 -10.29 6.94 -4.11
CA LYS A 59 -10.63 6.42 -5.43
C LYS A 59 -9.69 6.92 -6.53
N ARG A 60 -9.18 8.14 -6.35
CA ARG A 60 -8.29 8.80 -7.33
C ARG A 60 -6.81 8.50 -7.09
N GLY A 61 -6.51 7.65 -6.10
CA GLY A 61 -5.14 7.30 -5.79
C GLY A 61 -4.40 8.28 -4.90
N LYS A 62 -5.12 9.19 -4.23
CA LYS A 62 -4.52 10.13 -3.31
C LYS A 62 -4.26 9.43 -1.97
N PHE A 63 -3.09 9.65 -1.38
CA PHE A 63 -2.70 9.05 -0.11
C PHE A 63 -3.60 9.53 1.03
N VAL A 64 -4.05 8.62 1.87
CA VAL A 64 -4.83 8.91 3.08
C VAL A 64 -4.05 8.52 4.34
N ASP A 65 -3.61 7.27 4.42
CA ASP A 65 -2.96 6.76 5.63
C ASP A 65 -2.13 5.51 5.32
N LEU A 66 -1.16 5.24 6.18
CA LEU A 66 -0.34 4.02 6.09
C LEU A 66 -0.25 3.44 7.50
N ARG A 67 -0.63 2.18 7.64
CA ARG A 67 -0.65 1.50 8.93
C ARG A 67 0.14 0.21 8.88
N THR A 68 0.84 -0.11 9.95
CA THR A 68 1.46 -1.43 10.12
C THR A 68 0.37 -2.38 10.61
N LYS A 69 0.26 -3.48 9.95
CA LYS A 69 -0.75 -4.48 10.27
C LYS A 69 -0.32 -5.36 11.45
#